data_d37aad1f51f372900c782b1fd284b2bf
#
_entry.id   d37aad1f51f372900c782b1fd284b2bf
#
_cell.length_a   1.000
_cell.length_b   1.000
_cell.length_c   1.000
_cell.angle_alpha   90.00
_cell.angle_beta   90.00
_cell.angle_gamma   90.00
#
_symmetry.space_group_name_H-M   'P 1'
#
loop_
_entity.id
_entity.type
_entity.pdbx_description
1 polymer ?
#
loop_
_entity_poly.entity_id
_entity_poly.type
_entity_poly.pdbx_seq_one_letter_code
_entity_poly.pdbx_strand_id
1 'polypeptide(L)'
;RKTFEDLGYKVFSEVLNSKDFGVPQNRERIYIVAFRNDIAPEEFEFPKATDDTKRIKDIVEEKPVPAKYYLSDVYVETLRRHKARHEAKGNGFGYEIREWDGIAGAIVCGGMGRERNLLIDKHQKDSTPTTHIKGEINKEGIRKMTPREWARLQGFPDTFNLPLADVHLYKQFGNSVTVNVIEAIAKQIKEVLENA
;
A
#
# COMPACT_ATOMS: atom_id res chain seq x y z
N ARG A 1 25.13 6.13 -0.16
CA ARG A 1 25.49 7.56 0.03
C ARG A 1 26.86 7.83 -0.59
N LYS A 2 27.92 7.16 -0.10
CA LYS A 2 29.29 7.36 -0.57
C LYS A 2 29.44 7.32 -2.10
N THR A 3 28.83 6.36 -2.79
CA THR A 3 28.89 6.23 -4.25
C THR A 3 28.37 7.47 -4.99
N PHE A 4 27.29 8.10 -4.50
CA PHE A 4 26.77 9.34 -5.08
C PHE A 4 27.71 10.52 -4.82
N GLU A 5 28.28 10.60 -3.63
CA GLU A 5 29.24 11.64 -3.25
C GLU A 5 30.51 11.53 -4.11
N ASP A 6 31.03 10.32 -4.34
CA ASP A 6 32.17 10.04 -5.24
C ASP A 6 31.88 10.43 -6.70
N LEU A 7 30.59 10.42 -7.11
CA LEU A 7 30.12 10.85 -8.44
C LEU A 7 29.81 12.36 -8.55
N GLY A 8 30.09 13.14 -7.51
CA GLY A 8 29.86 14.58 -7.52
C GLY A 8 28.44 15.02 -7.18
N TYR A 9 27.75 14.26 -6.32
CA TYR A 9 26.42 14.63 -5.82
C TYR A 9 26.44 14.89 -4.33
N LYS A 10 25.69 15.89 -3.90
CA LYS A 10 25.31 16.11 -2.50
C LYS A 10 24.02 15.35 -2.19
N VAL A 11 24.03 14.55 -1.13
CA VAL A 11 22.98 13.57 -0.86
C VAL A 11 22.26 13.86 0.44
N PHE A 12 20.94 13.97 0.35
CA PHE A 12 20.01 14.11 1.47
C PHE A 12 19.14 12.88 1.58
N SER A 13 18.73 12.49 2.78
CA SER A 13 17.86 11.32 2.97
C SER A 13 17.01 11.46 4.22
N GLU A 14 15.75 11.03 4.12
CA GLU A 14 14.80 10.99 5.22
C GLU A 14 13.88 9.79 5.10
N VAL A 15 13.34 9.33 6.24
CA VAL A 15 12.33 8.29 6.29
C VAL A 15 10.95 8.95 6.39
N LEU A 16 10.12 8.76 5.37
CA LEU A 16 8.76 9.28 5.36
C LEU A 16 7.75 8.14 5.38
N ASN A 17 6.60 8.37 6.03
CA ASN A 17 5.52 7.41 6.12
C ASN A 17 4.34 7.85 5.24
N SER A 18 3.87 6.97 4.37
CA SER A 18 2.77 7.26 3.42
C SER A 18 1.49 7.76 4.10
N LYS A 19 1.18 7.29 5.32
CA LYS A 19 -0.01 7.73 6.08
C LYS A 19 -0.01 9.22 6.40
N ASP A 20 1.16 9.84 6.40
CA ASP A 20 1.34 11.25 6.72
C ASP A 20 1.18 12.14 5.47
N PHE A 21 0.84 11.53 4.32
CA PHE A 21 0.70 12.19 3.00
C PHE A 21 -0.64 11.88 2.33
N GLY A 22 -1.73 11.76 3.10
CA GLY A 22 -3.07 11.64 2.57
C GLY A 22 -3.45 10.29 1.96
N VAL A 23 -2.78 9.20 2.37
CA VAL A 23 -3.23 7.82 2.07
C VAL A 23 -3.27 6.98 3.35
N PRO A 24 -4.27 6.09 3.53
CA PRO A 24 -4.43 5.33 4.74
C PRO A 24 -3.53 4.08 4.77
N GLN A 25 -2.22 4.27 4.57
CA GLN A 25 -1.25 3.18 4.53
C GLN A 25 -0.04 3.49 5.41
N ASN A 26 0.21 2.65 6.41
CA ASN A 26 1.42 2.71 7.22
C ASN A 26 2.58 2.07 6.43
N ARG A 27 3.30 2.89 5.66
CA ARG A 27 4.40 2.47 4.79
C ARG A 27 5.57 3.43 4.94
N GLU A 28 6.52 3.09 5.78
CA GLU A 28 7.76 3.83 5.95
C GLU A 28 8.75 3.44 4.85
N ARG A 29 9.34 4.43 4.21
CA ARG A 29 10.42 4.25 3.23
C ARG A 29 11.46 5.32 3.40
N ILE A 30 12.72 4.96 3.18
CA ILE A 30 13.79 5.93 3.04
C ILE A 30 13.71 6.54 1.65
N TYR A 31 13.72 7.88 1.61
CA TYR A 31 13.81 8.64 0.38
C TYR A 31 15.19 9.30 0.33
N ILE A 32 15.82 9.21 -0.83
CA ILE A 32 17.15 9.74 -1.09
C ILE A 32 17.01 10.75 -2.23
N VAL A 33 17.39 11.99 -1.97
CA VAL A 33 17.46 13.08 -2.94
C VAL A 33 18.93 13.43 -3.13
N ALA A 34 19.39 13.48 -4.38
CA ALA A 34 20.76 13.81 -4.70
C ALA A 34 20.80 14.92 -5.73
N PHE A 35 21.46 16.03 -5.39
CA PHE A 35 21.71 17.15 -6.31
C PHE A 35 23.15 17.09 -6.79
N ARG A 36 23.37 17.40 -8.05
CA ARG A 36 24.73 17.60 -8.58
C ARG A 36 25.39 18.76 -7.85
N ASN A 37 26.66 18.66 -7.50
CA ASN A 37 27.34 19.60 -6.61
C ASN A 37 27.30 21.07 -7.06
N ASP A 38 27.20 21.32 -8.40
CA ASP A 38 27.15 22.67 -8.95
C ASP A 38 25.80 23.40 -8.78
N ILE A 39 24.72 22.64 -8.44
CA ILE A 39 23.37 23.16 -8.19
C ILE A 39 22.82 22.71 -6.83
N ALA A 40 23.65 22.09 -6.02
CA ALA A 40 23.22 21.54 -4.74
C ALA A 40 22.97 22.65 -3.71
N PRO A 41 21.84 22.66 -3.01
CA PRO A 41 21.59 23.58 -1.91
C PRO A 41 22.50 23.26 -0.71
N GLU A 42 22.68 24.21 0.18
CA GLU A 42 23.37 23.93 1.44
C GLU A 42 22.59 22.96 2.30
N GLU A 43 21.28 23.13 2.37
CA GLU A 43 20.33 22.27 3.07
C GLU A 43 19.15 21.93 2.16
N PHE A 44 18.55 20.74 2.35
CA PHE A 44 17.32 20.33 1.68
C PHE A 44 16.34 19.87 2.73
N GLU A 45 15.20 20.54 2.82
CA GLU A 45 14.12 20.16 3.71
C GLU A 45 13.16 19.21 2.99
N PHE A 46 12.98 18.00 3.56
CA PHE A 46 11.95 17.09 3.10
C PHE A 46 10.55 17.60 3.47
N PRO A 47 9.51 17.21 2.71
CA PRO A 47 8.15 17.67 2.98
C PRO A 47 7.66 17.19 4.35
N LYS A 48 6.95 18.07 5.04
CA LYS A 48 6.30 17.75 6.33
C LYS A 48 5.00 16.99 6.12
N ALA A 49 4.60 16.23 7.15
CA ALA A 49 3.31 15.58 7.21
C ALA A 49 2.16 16.54 6.90
N THR A 50 1.13 16.04 6.20
CA THR A 50 -0.10 16.79 5.93
C THR A 50 -1.15 16.47 7.00
N ASP A 51 -2.15 17.35 7.16
CA ASP A 51 -3.29 17.11 8.05
C ASP A 51 -4.36 16.19 7.43
N ASP A 52 -4.15 15.73 6.19
CA ASP A 52 -5.08 14.84 5.48
C ASP A 52 -4.95 13.39 5.99
N THR A 53 -5.72 13.06 7.00
CA THR A 53 -5.75 11.73 7.63
C THR A 53 -6.85 10.84 7.05
N LYS A 54 -6.59 10.22 5.92
CA LYS A 54 -7.51 9.23 5.33
C LYS A 54 -7.55 7.93 6.12
N ARG A 55 -8.70 7.23 5.99
CA ARG A 55 -8.95 5.91 6.56
C ARG A 55 -9.26 4.90 5.45
N ILE A 56 -9.24 3.62 5.76
CA ILE A 56 -9.55 2.56 4.79
C ILE A 56 -10.92 2.78 4.13
N LYS A 57 -11.93 3.22 4.89
CA LYS A 57 -13.27 3.54 4.34
C LYS A 57 -13.24 4.56 3.20
N ASP A 58 -12.26 5.46 3.17
CA ASP A 58 -12.14 6.52 2.16
C ASP A 58 -11.54 6.02 0.84
N ILE A 59 -11.02 4.79 0.81
CA ILE A 59 -10.39 4.20 -0.37
C ILE A 59 -11.07 2.93 -0.88
N VAL A 60 -12.02 2.35 -0.12
CA VAL A 60 -12.74 1.16 -0.58
C VAL A 60 -13.68 1.50 -1.73
N GLU A 61 -13.99 0.49 -2.55
CA GLU A 61 -14.92 0.66 -3.65
C GLU A 61 -16.35 0.81 -3.13
N GLU A 62 -17.08 1.82 -3.61
CA GLU A 62 -18.48 2.09 -3.22
C GLU A 62 -19.46 1.01 -3.69
N LYS A 63 -19.14 0.37 -4.82
CA LYS A 63 -19.93 -0.72 -5.40
C LYS A 63 -19.51 -2.06 -4.82
N PRO A 64 -20.44 -3.02 -4.70
CA PRO A 64 -20.08 -4.38 -4.29
C PRO A 64 -18.98 -4.95 -5.17
N VAL A 65 -17.93 -5.44 -4.55
CA VAL A 65 -16.80 -6.05 -5.27
C VAL A 65 -17.14 -7.46 -5.74
N PRO A 66 -16.55 -7.92 -6.87
CA PRO A 66 -16.78 -9.29 -7.36
C PRO A 66 -16.41 -10.38 -6.35
N ALA A 67 -17.15 -11.49 -6.40
CA ALA A 67 -16.99 -12.66 -5.51
C ALA A 67 -15.54 -13.18 -5.44
N LYS A 68 -14.76 -13.05 -6.51
CA LYS A 68 -13.36 -13.49 -6.59
C LYS A 68 -12.42 -12.86 -5.54
N TYR A 69 -12.81 -11.77 -4.92
CA TYR A 69 -12.02 -11.13 -3.86
C TYR A 69 -12.34 -11.67 -2.46
N TYR A 70 -13.49 -12.31 -2.28
CA TYR A 70 -13.85 -12.95 -1.02
C TYR A 70 -13.08 -14.27 -0.84
N LEU A 71 -12.75 -14.59 0.39
CA LEU A 71 -12.07 -15.83 0.73
C LEU A 71 -13.10 -16.97 0.89
N SER A 72 -12.70 -18.21 0.59
CA SER A 72 -13.51 -19.36 0.95
C SER A 72 -13.40 -19.67 2.44
N ASP A 73 -14.41 -20.32 3.01
CA ASP A 73 -14.38 -20.80 4.41
C ASP A 73 -13.13 -21.65 4.68
N VAL A 74 -12.79 -22.56 3.76
CA VAL A 74 -11.60 -23.41 3.87
C VAL A 74 -10.32 -22.59 3.91
N TYR A 75 -10.24 -21.53 3.12
CA TYR A 75 -9.05 -20.69 3.11
C TYR A 75 -8.94 -19.84 4.37
N VAL A 76 -10.06 -19.29 4.87
CA VAL A 76 -10.09 -18.55 6.15
C VAL A 76 -9.61 -19.45 7.28
N GLU A 77 -10.10 -20.70 7.35
CA GLU A 77 -9.66 -21.64 8.39
C GLU A 77 -8.17 -22.00 8.25
N THR A 78 -7.67 -22.09 7.03
CA THR A 78 -6.23 -22.30 6.77
C THR A 78 -5.41 -21.14 7.28
N LEU A 79 -5.87 -19.90 7.06
CA LEU A 79 -5.21 -18.70 7.56
C LEU A 79 -5.21 -18.64 9.09
N ARG A 80 -6.32 -19.02 9.74
CA ARG A 80 -6.43 -19.11 11.21
C ARG A 80 -5.41 -20.08 11.79
N ARG A 81 -5.37 -21.31 11.23
CA ARG A 81 -4.40 -22.32 11.67
C ARG A 81 -2.95 -21.90 11.44
N HIS A 82 -2.69 -21.23 10.31
CA HIS A 82 -1.36 -20.68 10.01
C HIS A 82 -0.95 -19.63 11.05
N LYS A 83 -1.84 -18.69 11.36
CA LYS A 83 -1.59 -17.62 12.34
C LYS A 83 -1.34 -18.21 13.73
N ALA A 84 -2.22 -19.08 14.21
CA ALA A 84 -2.08 -19.75 15.53
C ALA A 84 -0.74 -20.50 15.66
N ARG A 85 -0.30 -21.20 14.61
CA ARG A 85 0.99 -21.92 14.59
C ARG A 85 2.19 -20.96 14.68
N HIS A 86 2.12 -19.77 14.10
CA HIS A 86 3.18 -18.77 14.17
C HIS A 86 3.18 -18.06 15.52
N GLU A 87 2.02 -17.73 16.06
CA GLU A 87 1.86 -17.16 17.40
C GLU A 87 2.43 -18.08 18.48
N ALA A 88 2.15 -19.39 18.39
CA ALA A 88 2.71 -20.40 19.30
C ALA A 88 4.25 -20.49 19.26
N LYS A 89 4.88 -19.98 18.19
CA LYS A 89 6.35 -19.91 18.04
C LYS A 89 6.91 -18.52 18.40
N GLY A 90 6.09 -17.60 18.90
CA GLY A 90 6.47 -16.23 19.18
C GLY A 90 6.66 -15.35 17.93
N ASN A 91 6.19 -15.79 16.75
CA ASN A 91 6.30 -15.04 15.51
C ASN A 91 4.97 -14.33 15.19
N GLY A 92 5.01 -13.04 14.91
CA GLY A 92 3.85 -12.22 14.52
C GLY A 92 3.44 -12.37 13.06
N PHE A 93 3.66 -13.53 12.43
CA PHE A 93 3.28 -13.77 11.04
C PHE A 93 1.85 -14.30 10.92
N GLY A 94 1.10 -13.74 9.97
CA GLY A 94 -0.24 -14.20 9.67
C GLY A 94 -1.05 -13.19 8.87
N TYR A 95 -2.32 -13.54 8.68
CA TYR A 95 -3.27 -12.63 8.09
C TYR A 95 -3.70 -11.55 9.11
N GLU A 96 -4.11 -10.40 8.59
CA GLU A 96 -4.64 -9.30 9.39
C GLU A 96 -5.92 -8.76 8.76
N ILE A 97 -6.96 -8.64 9.59
CA ILE A 97 -8.20 -7.94 9.22
C ILE A 97 -8.07 -6.51 9.70
N ARG A 98 -8.36 -5.57 8.82
CA ARG A 98 -8.28 -4.13 9.10
C ARG A 98 -9.67 -3.57 9.32
N GLU A 99 -9.78 -2.70 10.31
CA GLU A 99 -10.99 -1.93 10.55
C GLU A 99 -11.15 -0.84 9.47
N TRP A 100 -12.38 -0.55 9.07
CA TRP A 100 -12.69 0.45 8.06
C TRP A 100 -12.25 1.87 8.45
N ASP A 101 -12.32 2.21 9.74
CA ASP A 101 -11.80 3.45 10.31
C ASP A 101 -10.30 3.39 10.64
N GLY A 102 -9.65 2.30 10.30
CA GLY A 102 -8.24 2.06 10.53
C GLY A 102 -7.35 2.48 9.36
N ILE A 103 -6.08 2.07 9.47
CA ILE A 103 -5.02 2.29 8.48
C ILE A 103 -4.50 0.93 8.02
N ALA A 104 -4.29 0.77 6.72
CA ALA A 104 -3.69 -0.42 6.15
C ALA A 104 -2.21 -0.55 6.54
N GLY A 105 -1.74 -1.78 6.69
CA GLY A 105 -0.31 -2.06 6.68
C GLY A 105 0.28 -1.89 5.27
N ALA A 106 1.61 -1.81 5.20
CA ALA A 106 2.31 -1.69 3.93
C ALA A 106 1.94 -2.83 2.98
N ILE A 107 1.44 -2.48 1.79
CA ILE A 107 1.21 -3.47 0.73
C ILE A 107 2.54 -3.94 0.17
N VAL A 108 2.66 -5.24 -0.08
CA VAL A 108 3.88 -5.86 -0.59
C VAL A 108 3.56 -6.86 -1.70
N CYS A 109 4.46 -6.95 -2.69
CA CYS A 109 4.34 -7.94 -3.75
C CYS A 109 4.89 -9.29 -3.28
N GLY A 110 4.08 -10.33 -3.33
CA GLY A 110 4.50 -11.70 -3.00
C GLY A 110 4.18 -12.15 -1.58
N GLY A 111 4.41 -13.42 -1.31
CA GLY A 111 4.04 -14.07 -0.07
C GLY A 111 2.56 -13.87 0.28
N MET A 112 2.28 -13.69 1.56
CA MET A 112 0.95 -13.37 2.10
C MET A 112 0.65 -11.86 2.10
N GLY A 113 1.20 -11.09 1.15
CA GLY A 113 1.03 -9.63 1.15
C GLY A 113 -0.44 -9.18 1.04
N ARG A 114 -1.26 -9.93 0.30
CA ARG A 114 -2.69 -9.64 0.13
C ARG A 114 -3.53 -9.99 1.37
N GLU A 115 -3.08 -10.91 2.18
CA GLU A 115 -3.75 -11.38 3.39
C GLU A 115 -3.43 -10.54 4.63
N ARG A 116 -2.53 -9.55 4.52
CA ARG A 116 -2.20 -8.61 5.61
C ARG A 116 -3.13 -7.41 5.71
N ASN A 117 -4.00 -7.23 4.73
CA ASN A 117 -4.96 -6.14 4.67
C ASN A 117 -6.32 -6.67 4.22
N LEU A 118 -6.84 -7.68 4.92
CA LEU A 118 -8.18 -8.17 4.69
C LEU A 118 -9.22 -7.22 5.28
N LEU A 119 -10.40 -7.21 4.70
CA LEU A 119 -11.55 -6.45 5.16
C LEU A 119 -12.72 -7.38 5.46
N ILE A 120 -13.57 -6.99 6.39
CA ILE A 120 -14.91 -7.58 6.53
C ILE A 120 -15.88 -6.69 5.75
N ASP A 121 -16.43 -7.24 4.69
CA ASP A 121 -17.38 -6.55 3.81
C ASP A 121 -18.64 -7.40 3.64
N LYS A 122 -19.74 -6.93 4.21
CA LYS A 122 -21.02 -7.62 4.19
C LYS A 122 -21.92 -7.22 3.00
N HIS A 123 -21.40 -6.38 2.10
CA HIS A 123 -22.16 -5.92 0.92
C HIS A 123 -22.13 -6.91 -0.24
N GLN A 124 -21.58 -8.10 -0.03
CA GLN A 124 -21.57 -9.16 -1.03
C GLN A 124 -22.99 -9.52 -1.46
N LYS A 125 -23.27 -9.44 -2.76
CA LYS A 125 -24.53 -9.81 -3.37
C LYS A 125 -24.45 -11.10 -4.20
N ASP A 126 -23.24 -11.44 -4.65
CA ASP A 126 -23.01 -12.58 -5.53
C ASP A 126 -22.17 -13.65 -4.80
N SER A 127 -22.80 -14.78 -4.54
CA SER A 127 -22.16 -15.94 -3.91
C SER A 127 -21.72 -17.00 -4.94
N THR A 128 -21.76 -16.66 -6.24
CA THR A 128 -21.40 -17.61 -7.29
C THR A 128 -19.96 -18.10 -7.09
N PRO A 129 -19.73 -19.42 -6.98
CA PRO A 129 -18.38 -19.98 -6.87
C PRO A 129 -17.54 -19.52 -8.06
N THR A 130 -16.35 -19.01 -7.79
CA THR A 130 -15.42 -18.65 -8.85
C THR A 130 -14.35 -19.73 -8.99
N THR A 131 -13.77 -19.88 -10.20
CA THR A 131 -12.66 -20.82 -10.44
C THR A 131 -11.42 -20.53 -9.58
N HIS A 132 -11.36 -19.34 -8.98
CA HIS A 132 -10.26 -18.89 -8.11
C HIS A 132 -10.46 -19.24 -6.63
N ILE A 133 -11.65 -19.68 -6.24
CA ILE A 133 -12.00 -20.02 -4.86
C ILE A 133 -12.50 -21.45 -4.82
N LYS A 134 -11.75 -22.33 -4.16
CA LYS A 134 -12.20 -23.70 -3.90
C LYS A 134 -13.08 -23.69 -2.64
N GLY A 135 -14.36 -24.02 -2.80
CA GLY A 135 -15.34 -24.09 -1.72
C GLY A 135 -16.27 -22.88 -1.66
N GLU A 136 -17.11 -22.86 -0.65
CA GLU A 136 -18.07 -21.78 -0.40
C GLU A 136 -17.38 -20.53 0.10
N ILE A 137 -17.95 -19.38 -0.24
CA ILE A 137 -17.48 -18.09 0.27
C ILE A 137 -17.81 -18.01 1.76
N ASN A 138 -16.84 -17.48 2.54
CA ASN A 138 -17.01 -17.36 3.97
C ASN A 138 -18.20 -16.46 4.35
N LYS A 139 -18.92 -16.85 5.39
CA LYS A 139 -20.12 -16.14 5.89
C LYS A 139 -19.79 -14.84 6.65
N GLU A 140 -18.53 -14.65 6.99
CA GLU A 140 -18.07 -13.45 7.72
C GLU A 140 -17.89 -12.24 6.80
N GLY A 141 -17.83 -12.45 5.47
CA GLY A 141 -17.58 -11.42 4.49
C GLY A 141 -16.11 -11.01 4.39
N ILE A 142 -15.20 -11.90 4.82
CA ILE A 142 -13.75 -11.63 4.75
C ILE A 142 -13.30 -11.65 3.29
N ARG A 143 -12.69 -10.54 2.86
CA ARG A 143 -12.18 -10.37 1.49
C ARG A 143 -10.81 -9.72 1.44
N LYS A 144 -10.14 -9.89 0.32
CA LYS A 144 -8.95 -9.11 -0.06
C LYS A 144 -9.38 -7.74 -0.57
N MET A 145 -8.51 -6.77 -0.42
CA MET A 145 -8.65 -5.51 -1.16
C MET A 145 -8.48 -5.77 -2.66
N THR A 146 -9.23 -5.02 -3.48
CA THR A 146 -9.13 -5.08 -4.93
C THR A 146 -7.85 -4.39 -5.44
N PRO A 147 -7.44 -4.60 -6.70
CA PRO A 147 -6.35 -3.83 -7.30
C PRO A 147 -6.63 -2.31 -7.32
N ARG A 148 -7.89 -1.88 -7.46
CA ARG A 148 -8.27 -0.47 -7.41
C ARG A 148 -8.05 0.11 -6.00
N GLU A 149 -8.42 -0.62 -4.95
CA GLU A 149 -8.16 -0.24 -3.57
C GLU A 149 -6.66 -0.17 -3.26
N TRP A 150 -5.86 -1.08 -3.83
CA TRP A 150 -4.39 -1.01 -3.74
C TRP A 150 -3.81 0.20 -4.48
N ALA A 151 -4.37 0.55 -5.65
CA ALA A 151 -3.99 1.77 -6.37
C ALA A 151 -4.25 3.01 -5.52
N ARG A 152 -5.44 3.11 -4.91
CA ARG A 152 -5.80 4.22 -4.02
C ARG A 152 -4.91 4.28 -2.77
N LEU A 153 -4.52 3.13 -2.19
CA LEU A 153 -3.53 3.08 -1.09
C LEU A 153 -2.16 3.63 -1.47
N GLN A 154 -1.81 3.58 -2.75
CA GLN A 154 -0.58 4.18 -3.28
C GLN A 154 -0.79 5.60 -3.84
N GLY A 155 -1.99 6.17 -3.68
CA GLY A 155 -2.29 7.53 -4.15
C GLY A 155 -2.51 7.66 -5.65
N PHE A 156 -2.68 6.54 -6.40
CA PHE A 156 -3.04 6.62 -7.81
C PHE A 156 -4.49 7.09 -7.96
N PRO A 157 -4.77 8.04 -8.87
CA PRO A 157 -6.13 8.52 -9.11
C PRO A 157 -7.01 7.44 -9.77
N ASP A 158 -8.33 7.55 -9.61
CA ASP A 158 -9.27 6.60 -10.22
C ASP A 158 -9.25 6.61 -11.75
N THR A 159 -8.78 7.70 -12.35
CA THR A 159 -8.56 7.80 -13.79
C THR A 159 -7.37 6.96 -14.29
N PHE A 160 -6.51 6.49 -13.37
CA PHE A 160 -5.40 5.62 -13.75
C PHE A 160 -5.94 4.27 -14.23
N ASN A 161 -5.67 3.93 -15.47
CA ASN A 161 -6.17 2.72 -16.11
C ASN A 161 -5.49 1.45 -15.55
N LEU A 162 -6.29 0.39 -15.31
CA LEU A 162 -5.83 -0.91 -14.82
C LEU A 162 -6.04 -2.00 -15.88
N PRO A 163 -5.25 -2.05 -16.96
CA PRO A 163 -5.52 -2.91 -18.11
C PRO A 163 -5.05 -4.36 -17.94
N LEU A 164 -4.38 -4.67 -16.83
CA LEU A 164 -3.75 -5.97 -16.62
C LEU A 164 -4.59 -6.90 -15.72
N ALA A 165 -4.27 -8.18 -15.73
CA ALA A 165 -4.83 -9.12 -14.78
C ALA A 165 -4.40 -8.79 -13.33
N ASP A 166 -5.27 -9.09 -12.36
CA ASP A 166 -5.11 -8.73 -10.95
C ASP A 166 -3.74 -9.09 -10.37
N VAL A 167 -3.19 -10.25 -10.73
CA VAL A 167 -1.89 -10.71 -10.24
C VAL A 167 -0.75 -9.75 -10.61
N HIS A 168 -0.80 -9.19 -11.79
CA HIS A 168 0.19 -8.21 -12.26
C HIS A 168 -0.03 -6.86 -11.61
N LEU A 169 -1.29 -6.43 -11.45
CA LEU A 169 -1.64 -5.19 -10.78
C LEU A 169 -1.19 -5.18 -9.33
N TYR A 170 -1.47 -6.25 -8.57
CA TYR A 170 -0.96 -6.39 -7.20
C TYR A 170 0.57 -6.32 -7.13
N LYS A 171 1.26 -6.98 -8.08
CA LYS A 171 2.71 -6.92 -8.15
C LYS A 171 3.22 -5.51 -8.42
N GLN A 172 2.60 -4.79 -9.35
CA GLN A 172 2.98 -3.42 -9.69
C GLN A 172 2.75 -2.47 -8.52
N PHE A 173 1.55 -2.47 -7.92
CA PHE A 173 1.26 -1.58 -6.78
C PHE A 173 2.08 -1.93 -5.53
N GLY A 174 2.35 -3.20 -5.27
CA GLY A 174 3.21 -3.61 -4.16
C GLY A 174 4.66 -3.12 -4.31
N ASN A 175 5.14 -3.00 -5.56
CA ASN A 175 6.48 -2.49 -5.89
C ASN A 175 6.51 -0.97 -6.13
N SER A 176 5.37 -0.31 -6.26
CA SER A 176 5.33 1.12 -6.50
C SER A 176 5.67 1.92 -5.23
N VAL A 177 5.90 3.19 -5.42
CA VAL A 177 6.00 4.20 -4.37
C VAL A 177 4.67 4.93 -4.22
N THR A 178 4.41 5.51 -3.07
CA THR A 178 3.22 6.33 -2.85
C THR A 178 3.34 7.64 -3.62
N VAL A 179 2.38 7.89 -4.53
CA VAL A 179 2.37 9.04 -5.44
C VAL A 179 2.42 10.35 -4.66
N ASN A 180 1.59 10.48 -3.63
CA ASN A 180 1.52 11.69 -2.80
C ASN A 180 2.87 12.08 -2.17
N VAL A 181 3.64 11.09 -1.69
CA VAL A 181 4.96 11.34 -1.10
C VAL A 181 5.94 11.84 -2.16
N ILE A 182 5.97 11.18 -3.33
CA ILE A 182 6.84 11.58 -4.44
C ILE A 182 6.47 12.97 -4.96
N GLU A 183 5.17 13.27 -5.07
CA GLU A 183 4.71 14.61 -5.48
C GLU A 183 5.16 15.67 -4.49
N ALA A 184 5.05 15.42 -3.19
CA ALA A 184 5.49 16.35 -2.15
C ALA A 184 7.02 16.58 -2.22
N ILE A 185 7.82 15.51 -2.38
CA ILE A 185 9.27 15.63 -2.55
C ILE A 185 9.62 16.39 -3.84
N ALA A 186 8.93 16.09 -4.95
CA ALA A 186 9.19 16.76 -6.23
C ALA A 186 8.90 18.27 -6.18
N LYS A 187 7.89 18.70 -5.42
CA LYS A 187 7.62 20.13 -5.16
C LYS A 187 8.79 20.79 -4.45
N GLN A 188 9.35 20.18 -3.39
CA GLN A 188 10.51 20.71 -2.68
C GLN A 188 11.76 20.77 -3.59
N ILE A 189 12.00 19.74 -4.41
CA ILE A 189 13.10 19.75 -5.38
C ILE A 189 12.93 20.90 -6.38
N LYS A 190 11.70 21.09 -6.89
CA LYS A 190 11.40 22.17 -7.84
C LYS A 190 11.68 23.54 -7.24
N GLU A 191 11.24 23.79 -6.00
CA GLU A 191 11.49 25.05 -5.28
C GLU A 191 12.98 25.35 -5.13
N VAL A 192 13.79 24.34 -4.82
CA VAL A 192 15.25 24.48 -4.74
C VAL A 192 15.85 24.86 -6.11
N LEU A 193 15.42 24.19 -7.18
CA LEU A 193 15.96 24.44 -8.54
C LEU A 193 15.52 25.79 -9.14
N GLU A 194 14.37 26.33 -8.72
CA GLU A 194 13.90 27.65 -9.15
C GLU A 194 14.60 28.79 -8.40
N ASN A 195 15.23 28.52 -7.25
CA ASN A 195 15.94 29.48 -6.42
C ASN A 195 17.47 29.34 -6.52
N ALA A 196 18.00 28.41 -7.30
CA ALA A 196 19.42 28.19 -7.56
C ALA A 196 19.88 28.96 -8.80
#